data_ed159b3c4ce6b0c981b996579d81dfde
#
_entry.id   ed159b3c4ce6b0c981b996579d81dfde
#
_cell.length_a   1.000
_cell.length_b   1.000
_cell.length_c   1.000
_cell.angle_alpha   90.00
_cell.angle_beta   90.00
_cell.angle_gamma   90.00
#
_symmetry.space_group_name_H-M   'P 1'
#
loop_
_entity.id
_entity.type
_entity.pdbx_description
1 polymer ?
#
loop_
_entity_poly.entity_id
_entity_poly.type
_entity_poly.pdbx_seq_one_letter_code
_entity_poly.pdbx_strand_id
1 'polypeptide(L)'
;MGQLSLGELAVYRARLRGCLLGGAIGDALGHPVEGLTMPEIEARYGATGVTGPVPDGEGVTGRISEETQLTLFTAEGWLAGYARAAARGIGGAETAMVHDAYQCWQDTQDHTGPPPRDGLRHRMGRLREERWLYARRGAGAATSSGLRERHTPMPWIPVDGTPGPVNAGSKGCGAVVRSAPFGFTGNDPGASFELAARCAQITHGHPTGYYAAGAFA
;
A
#
# COMPACT_ATOMS: atom_id res chain seq x y z
N MET A 1 -17.24 -12.55 -15.77
CA MET A 1 -16.10 -11.83 -16.41
C MET A 1 -15.83 -12.47 -17.74
N GLY A 2 -15.99 -11.70 -18.87
CA GLY A 2 -15.56 -12.16 -20.18
C GLY A 2 -14.04 -12.35 -20.21
N GLN A 3 -13.56 -13.32 -21.00
CA GLN A 3 -12.13 -13.50 -21.23
C GLN A 3 -11.60 -12.29 -21.99
N LEU A 4 -10.58 -11.61 -21.45
CA LEU A 4 -9.89 -10.54 -22.18
C LEU A 4 -9.20 -11.10 -23.40
N SER A 5 -9.27 -10.43 -24.53
CA SER A 5 -8.45 -10.71 -25.71
C SER A 5 -6.96 -10.51 -25.38
N LEU A 6 -6.08 -11.09 -26.18
CA LEU A 6 -4.63 -10.93 -26.01
C LEU A 6 -4.20 -9.45 -26.04
N GLY A 7 -4.85 -8.63 -26.88
CA GLY A 7 -4.60 -7.20 -26.98
C GLY A 7 -5.01 -6.45 -25.70
N GLU A 8 -6.21 -6.71 -25.20
CA GLU A 8 -6.69 -6.12 -23.95
C GLU A 8 -5.82 -6.52 -22.75
N LEU A 9 -5.39 -7.78 -22.70
CA LEU A 9 -4.47 -8.25 -21.66
C LEU A 9 -3.10 -7.55 -21.74
N ALA A 10 -2.58 -7.28 -22.93
CA ALA A 10 -1.33 -6.53 -23.10
C ALA A 10 -1.46 -5.09 -22.60
N VAL A 11 -2.56 -4.41 -22.94
CA VAL A 11 -2.86 -3.05 -22.46
C VAL A 11 -3.03 -3.03 -20.94
N TYR A 12 -3.77 -3.97 -20.37
CA TYR A 12 -3.96 -4.10 -18.94
C TYR A 12 -2.61 -4.28 -18.20
N ARG A 13 -1.76 -5.18 -18.68
CA ARG A 13 -0.41 -5.40 -18.11
C ARG A 13 0.47 -4.15 -18.22
N ALA A 14 0.40 -3.42 -19.32
CA ALA A 14 1.16 -2.16 -19.48
C ALA A 14 0.70 -1.09 -18.49
N ARG A 15 -0.61 -0.95 -18.29
CA ARG A 15 -1.18 -0.01 -17.30
C ARG A 15 -0.80 -0.39 -15.87
N LEU A 16 -0.90 -1.67 -15.50
CA LEU A 16 -0.47 -2.18 -14.20
C LEU A 16 1.00 -1.86 -13.93
N ARG A 17 1.87 -2.18 -14.90
CA ARG A 17 3.31 -1.89 -14.80
C ARG A 17 3.56 -0.40 -14.71
N GLY A 18 2.88 0.41 -15.52
CA GLY A 18 3.00 1.86 -15.51
C GLY A 18 2.61 2.46 -14.16
N CYS A 19 1.53 1.98 -13.56
CA CYS A 19 1.07 2.43 -12.25
C CYS A 19 2.10 2.09 -11.15
N LEU A 20 2.53 0.84 -11.05
CA LEU A 20 3.47 0.41 -10.00
C LEU A 20 4.86 1.04 -10.16
N LEU A 21 5.39 1.11 -11.39
CA LEU A 21 6.68 1.73 -11.66
C LEU A 21 6.61 3.26 -11.52
N GLY A 22 5.53 3.89 -12.00
CA GLY A 22 5.32 5.31 -11.86
C GLY A 22 5.22 5.73 -10.39
N GLY A 23 4.50 4.96 -9.57
CA GLY A 23 4.44 5.15 -8.13
C GLY A 23 5.82 5.04 -7.46
N ALA A 24 6.57 3.99 -7.79
CA ALA A 24 7.92 3.79 -7.26
C ALA A 24 8.92 4.89 -7.69
N ILE A 25 8.80 5.39 -8.93
CA ILE A 25 9.62 6.52 -9.41
C ILE A 25 9.23 7.80 -8.67
N GLY A 26 7.92 8.06 -8.52
CA GLY A 26 7.43 9.22 -7.77
C GLY A 26 7.88 9.21 -6.31
N ASP A 27 7.78 8.05 -5.66
CA ASP A 27 8.29 7.82 -4.31
C ASP A 27 9.80 8.10 -4.22
N ALA A 28 10.61 7.50 -5.10
CA ALA A 28 12.06 7.70 -5.11
C ALA A 28 12.50 9.14 -5.42
N LEU A 29 11.68 9.92 -6.13
CA LEU A 29 11.90 11.35 -6.36
C LEU A 29 11.50 12.20 -5.16
N GLY A 30 10.41 11.84 -4.49
CA GLY A 30 9.85 12.56 -3.34
C GLY A 30 10.58 12.27 -2.03
N HIS A 31 11.00 11.03 -1.82
CA HIS A 31 11.62 10.58 -0.56
C HIS A 31 12.81 11.45 -0.08
N PRO A 32 13.75 11.92 -0.92
CA PRO A 32 14.86 12.77 -0.48
C PRO A 32 14.46 14.14 0.06
N VAL A 33 13.25 14.59 -0.24
CA VAL A 33 12.71 15.90 0.18
C VAL A 33 11.55 15.77 1.15
N GLU A 34 11.22 14.56 1.55
CA GLU A 34 10.19 14.29 2.55
C GLU A 34 10.54 15.02 3.87
N GLY A 35 9.57 15.73 4.40
CA GLY A 35 9.74 16.54 5.62
C GLY A 35 10.41 17.90 5.41
N LEU A 36 10.86 18.25 4.21
CA LEU A 36 11.35 19.60 3.88
C LEU A 36 10.17 20.53 3.57
N THR A 37 10.31 21.78 3.94
CA THR A 37 9.38 22.84 3.53
C THR A 37 9.68 23.29 2.10
N MET A 38 8.70 23.92 1.43
CA MET A 38 8.91 24.46 0.06
C MET A 38 10.11 25.39 -0.03
N PRO A 39 10.31 26.38 0.90
CA PRO A 39 11.52 27.20 0.87
C PRO A 39 12.83 26.42 0.98
N GLU A 40 12.87 25.33 1.75
CA GLU A 40 14.05 24.47 1.87
C GLU A 40 14.30 23.67 0.58
N ILE A 41 13.24 23.21 -0.08
CA ILE A 41 13.34 22.53 -1.39
C ILE A 41 13.84 23.52 -2.44
N GLU A 42 13.27 24.72 -2.51
CA GLU A 42 13.68 25.75 -3.45
C GLU A 42 15.13 26.22 -3.21
N ALA A 43 15.53 26.36 -1.96
CA ALA A 43 16.90 26.73 -1.61
C ALA A 43 17.92 25.65 -2.03
N ARG A 44 17.54 24.37 -2.00
CA ARG A 44 18.43 23.24 -2.32
C ARG A 44 18.44 22.87 -3.80
N TYR A 45 17.29 22.96 -4.48
CA TYR A 45 17.09 22.45 -5.84
C TYR A 45 16.62 23.53 -6.84
N GLY A 46 16.51 24.79 -6.41
CA GLY A 46 16.00 25.88 -7.24
C GLY A 46 14.47 25.92 -7.30
N ALA A 47 13.93 26.94 -7.98
CA ALA A 47 12.48 27.20 -8.07
C ALA A 47 11.68 26.07 -8.75
N THR A 48 12.32 25.20 -9.53
CA THR A 48 11.69 24.05 -10.19
C THR A 48 11.60 22.82 -9.28
N GLY A 49 12.24 22.86 -8.11
CA GLY A 49 12.31 21.72 -7.20
C GLY A 49 13.12 20.54 -7.76
N VAL A 50 12.81 19.34 -7.28
CA VAL A 50 13.48 18.10 -7.71
C VAL A 50 12.98 17.71 -9.10
N THR A 51 13.88 17.73 -10.10
CA THR A 51 13.58 17.41 -11.51
C THR A 51 14.17 16.06 -11.98
N GLY A 52 14.89 15.37 -11.10
CA GLY A 52 15.51 14.07 -11.37
C GLY A 52 15.97 13.41 -10.09
N PRO A 53 16.47 12.16 -10.13
CA PRO A 53 16.92 11.44 -8.95
C PRO A 53 18.04 12.19 -8.23
N VAL A 54 17.85 12.44 -6.93
CA VAL A 54 18.84 13.06 -6.04
C VAL A 54 19.16 12.14 -4.87
N PRO A 55 20.35 12.27 -4.24
CA PRO A 55 20.67 11.48 -3.07
C PRO A 55 19.75 11.81 -1.88
N ASP A 56 19.36 10.80 -1.12
CA ASP A 56 18.69 10.95 0.18
C ASP A 56 19.68 11.36 1.30
N GLY A 57 19.20 11.43 2.54
CA GLY A 57 20.00 11.77 3.71
C GLY A 57 21.16 10.80 4.00
N GLU A 58 21.16 9.61 3.40
CA GLU A 58 22.24 8.61 3.50
C GLU A 58 23.12 8.56 2.24
N GLY A 59 22.88 9.46 1.28
CA GLY A 59 23.66 9.55 0.04
C GLY A 59 23.25 8.54 -1.03
N VAL A 60 22.11 7.86 -0.90
CA VAL A 60 21.63 6.86 -1.86
C VAL A 60 20.63 7.51 -2.81
N THR A 61 20.88 7.36 -4.11
CA THR A 61 20.03 7.90 -5.17
C THR A 61 19.02 6.86 -5.65
N GLY A 62 17.76 7.29 -5.82
CA GLY A 62 16.70 6.43 -6.36
C GLY A 62 16.15 5.41 -5.37
N ARG A 63 16.32 5.63 -4.07
CA ARG A 63 15.77 4.77 -3.02
C ARG A 63 14.26 4.99 -2.91
N ILE A 64 13.50 3.90 -2.90
CA ILE A 64 12.07 3.90 -2.56
C ILE A 64 11.89 3.98 -1.05
N SER A 65 10.73 4.50 -0.60
CA SER A 65 10.31 4.52 0.81
C SER A 65 9.41 3.33 1.18
N GLU A 66 8.80 3.38 2.37
CA GLU A 66 7.77 2.42 2.77
C GLU A 66 6.51 2.50 1.89
N GLU A 67 6.27 3.61 1.22
CA GLU A 67 5.09 3.80 0.37
C GLU A 67 5.07 2.81 -0.79
N THR A 68 6.19 2.66 -1.49
CA THR A 68 6.34 1.61 -2.52
C THR A 68 6.30 0.22 -1.90
N GLN A 69 6.96 0.01 -0.75
CA GLN A 69 6.91 -1.29 -0.07
C GLN A 69 5.46 -1.69 0.24
N LEU A 70 4.69 -0.82 0.90
CA LEU A 70 3.28 -1.07 1.25
C LEU A 70 2.39 -1.24 0.02
N THR A 71 2.65 -0.52 -1.07
CA THR A 71 1.94 -0.71 -2.34
C THR A 71 2.13 -2.13 -2.89
N LEU A 72 3.35 -2.66 -2.82
CA LEU A 72 3.64 -4.04 -3.24
C LEU A 72 2.94 -5.06 -2.34
N PHE A 73 2.97 -4.88 -1.01
CA PHE A 73 2.27 -5.76 -0.08
C PHE A 73 0.74 -5.65 -0.21
N THR A 74 0.19 -4.47 -0.55
CA THR A 74 -1.23 -4.32 -0.91
C THR A 74 -1.58 -5.18 -2.11
N ALA A 75 -0.78 -5.10 -3.18
CA ALA A 75 -0.99 -5.90 -4.38
C ALA A 75 -0.91 -7.41 -4.09
N GLU A 76 0.07 -7.85 -3.29
CA GLU A 76 0.21 -9.26 -2.91
C GLU A 76 -0.99 -9.74 -2.09
N GLY A 77 -1.42 -9.00 -1.07
CA GLY A 77 -2.55 -9.35 -0.23
C GLY A 77 -3.87 -9.40 -1.01
N TRP A 78 -4.09 -8.39 -1.88
CA TRP A 78 -5.25 -8.39 -2.76
C TRP A 78 -5.27 -9.58 -3.73
N LEU A 79 -4.14 -9.89 -4.38
CA LEU A 79 -4.02 -11.05 -5.27
C LEU A 79 -4.27 -12.37 -4.53
N ALA A 80 -3.79 -12.49 -3.30
CA ALA A 80 -4.04 -13.66 -2.46
C ALA A 80 -5.53 -13.82 -2.12
N GLY A 81 -6.22 -12.72 -1.79
CA GLY A 81 -7.67 -12.68 -1.56
C GLY A 81 -8.44 -13.11 -2.80
N TYR A 82 -8.13 -12.53 -3.95
CA TYR A 82 -8.74 -12.86 -5.23
C TYR A 82 -8.52 -14.34 -5.62
N ALA A 83 -7.29 -14.83 -5.53
CA ALA A 83 -6.96 -16.22 -5.83
C ALA A 83 -7.70 -17.19 -4.92
N ARG A 84 -7.84 -16.87 -3.62
CA ARG A 84 -8.61 -17.62 -2.65
C ARG A 84 -10.10 -17.66 -3.01
N ALA A 85 -10.67 -16.51 -3.38
CA ALA A 85 -12.08 -16.42 -3.79
C ALA A 85 -12.34 -17.25 -5.05
N ALA A 86 -11.47 -17.14 -6.06
CA ALA A 86 -11.56 -17.94 -7.29
C ALA A 86 -11.45 -19.45 -7.04
N ALA A 87 -10.56 -19.88 -6.14
CA ALA A 87 -10.33 -21.30 -5.85
C ALA A 87 -11.46 -21.93 -5.02
N ARG A 88 -12.15 -21.13 -4.18
CA ARG A 88 -13.16 -21.65 -3.22
C ARG A 88 -14.59 -21.25 -3.57
N GLY A 89 -14.79 -20.37 -4.54
CA GLY A 89 -16.11 -19.82 -4.87
C GLY A 89 -16.70 -18.90 -3.77
N ILE A 90 -15.87 -18.44 -2.82
CA ILE A 90 -16.31 -17.63 -1.67
C ILE A 90 -15.40 -16.40 -1.57
N GLY A 91 -15.95 -15.21 -1.81
CA GLY A 91 -15.30 -13.91 -1.61
C GLY A 91 -15.32 -13.44 -0.16
N GLY A 92 -14.85 -12.20 0.07
CA GLY A 92 -14.88 -11.53 1.37
C GLY A 92 -13.64 -11.73 2.23
N ALA A 93 -12.60 -12.40 1.72
CA ALA A 93 -11.33 -12.56 2.42
C ALA A 93 -10.29 -11.49 2.07
N GLU A 94 -10.58 -10.60 1.14
CA GLU A 94 -9.64 -9.66 0.56
C GLU A 94 -9.01 -8.75 1.62
N THR A 95 -9.84 -8.16 2.50
CA THR A 95 -9.36 -7.29 3.59
C THR A 95 -8.46 -8.03 4.57
N ALA A 96 -8.82 -9.29 4.90
CA ALA A 96 -8.00 -10.11 5.79
C ALA A 96 -6.65 -10.46 5.15
N MET A 97 -6.63 -10.79 3.86
CA MET A 97 -5.39 -11.09 3.14
C MET A 97 -4.49 -9.86 2.99
N VAL A 98 -5.07 -8.68 2.78
CA VAL A 98 -4.32 -7.41 2.78
C VAL A 98 -3.75 -7.11 4.17
N HIS A 99 -4.54 -7.31 5.24
CA HIS A 99 -4.05 -7.16 6.60
C HIS A 99 -2.88 -8.13 6.89
N ASP A 100 -3.00 -9.39 6.50
CA ASP A 100 -1.92 -10.38 6.66
C ASP A 100 -0.65 -9.98 5.89
N ALA A 101 -0.82 -9.45 4.66
CA ALA A 101 0.30 -8.93 3.88
C ALA A 101 0.99 -7.74 4.58
N TYR A 102 0.23 -6.84 5.21
CA TYR A 102 0.80 -5.74 5.99
C TYR A 102 1.52 -6.22 7.26
N GLN A 103 1.06 -7.32 7.89
CA GLN A 103 1.82 -7.96 8.97
C GLN A 103 3.15 -8.53 8.45
N CYS A 104 3.16 -9.09 7.23
CA CYS A 104 4.41 -9.53 6.59
C CYS A 104 5.34 -8.34 6.27
N TRP A 105 4.77 -7.19 5.84
CA TRP A 105 5.55 -5.96 5.69
C TRP A 105 6.13 -5.49 7.03
N GLN A 106 5.39 -5.58 8.12
CA GLN A 106 5.91 -5.21 9.44
C GLN A 106 7.12 -6.07 9.84
N ASP A 107 7.14 -7.36 9.48
CA ASP A 107 8.35 -8.19 9.66
C ASP A 107 9.57 -7.58 8.98
N THR A 108 9.41 -6.95 7.80
CA THR A 108 10.51 -6.30 7.09
C THR A 108 11.05 -5.04 7.80
N GLN A 109 10.24 -4.45 8.70
CA GLN A 109 10.62 -3.28 9.50
C GLN A 109 11.24 -3.69 10.85
N ASP A 110 10.86 -4.85 11.37
CA ASP A 110 11.26 -5.31 12.70
C ASP A 110 12.50 -6.24 12.68
N HIS A 111 12.84 -6.80 11.51
CA HIS A 111 13.95 -7.75 11.35
C HIS A 111 14.94 -7.30 10.28
N THR A 112 16.14 -7.88 10.28
CA THR A 112 17.19 -7.63 9.28
C THR A 112 17.14 -8.59 8.09
N GLY A 113 16.20 -9.52 8.09
CA GLY A 113 15.96 -10.51 7.05
C GLY A 113 14.76 -11.39 7.42
N PRO A 114 14.30 -12.26 6.51
CA PRO A 114 13.13 -13.09 6.72
C PRO A 114 13.24 -13.90 8.01
N PRO A 115 12.35 -13.67 9.00
CA PRO A 115 12.34 -14.47 10.22
C PRO A 115 11.86 -15.89 9.91
N PRO A 116 12.25 -16.90 10.73
CA PRO A 116 11.76 -18.26 10.59
C PRO A 116 10.23 -18.29 10.51
N ARG A 117 9.69 -19.24 9.76
CA ARG A 117 8.25 -19.47 9.71
C ARG A 117 7.84 -20.09 11.06
N ASP A 118 7.14 -19.32 11.85
CA ASP A 118 6.72 -19.68 13.22
C ASP A 118 5.42 -20.48 13.29
N GLY A 119 4.95 -21.03 12.16
CA GLY A 119 3.70 -21.78 12.07
C GLY A 119 2.45 -20.90 12.16
N LEU A 120 2.57 -19.58 12.24
CA LEU A 120 1.46 -18.65 12.14
C LEU A 120 0.91 -18.72 10.71
N ARG A 121 -0.31 -19.18 10.58
CA ARG A 121 -1.00 -19.50 9.31
C ARG A 121 -1.14 -18.31 8.35
N HIS A 122 -0.84 -17.12 8.81
CA HIS A 122 -1.17 -15.86 8.14
C HIS A 122 0.03 -15.19 7.47
N ARG A 123 1.26 -15.68 7.68
CA ARG A 123 2.45 -15.07 7.09
C ARG A 123 2.82 -15.77 5.78
N MET A 124 1.88 -15.74 4.82
CA MET A 124 2.07 -16.34 3.50
C MET A 124 2.21 -15.23 2.46
N GLY A 125 3.37 -15.15 1.84
CA GLY A 125 3.64 -14.23 0.74
C GLY A 125 5.04 -14.45 0.22
N ARG A 126 5.29 -14.05 -1.02
CA ARG A 126 6.63 -14.09 -1.64
C ARG A 126 7.47 -12.89 -1.20
N LEU A 127 6.83 -11.71 -1.05
CA LEU A 127 7.53 -10.47 -0.69
C LEU A 127 8.21 -10.57 0.69
N ARG A 128 7.63 -11.32 1.61
CA ARG A 128 8.25 -11.58 2.91
C ARG A 128 9.61 -12.29 2.81
N GLU A 129 9.86 -13.06 1.76
CA GLU A 129 11.12 -13.77 1.54
C GLU A 129 12.18 -12.89 0.82
N GLU A 130 11.78 -11.71 0.33
CA GLU A 130 12.64 -10.81 -0.42
C GLU A 130 13.53 -9.96 0.51
N ARG A 131 14.81 -10.33 0.63
CA ARG A 131 15.76 -9.68 1.55
C ARG A 131 15.91 -8.18 1.35
N TRP A 132 15.80 -7.66 0.14
CA TRP A 132 15.92 -6.23 -0.17
C TRP A 132 14.79 -5.38 0.41
N LEU A 133 13.67 -5.99 0.81
CA LEU A 133 12.57 -5.32 1.51
C LEU A 133 12.84 -5.11 3.01
N TYR A 134 13.82 -5.82 3.58
CA TYR A 134 14.18 -5.72 5.01
C TYR A 134 15.02 -4.46 5.27
N ALA A 135 14.35 -3.32 5.18
CA ALA A 135 14.94 -2.02 5.47
C ALA A 135 13.87 -1.06 5.98
N ARG A 136 14.16 -0.36 7.07
CA ARG A 136 13.31 0.72 7.56
C ARG A 136 13.41 1.90 6.59
N ARG A 137 12.26 2.37 6.12
CA ARG A 137 12.20 3.39 5.08
C ARG A 137 11.17 4.48 5.37
N GLY A 138 11.11 4.89 6.64
CA GLY A 138 10.31 6.03 7.05
C GLY A 138 8.85 5.72 7.41
N ALA A 139 8.57 4.52 7.91
CA ALA A 139 7.19 4.11 8.25
C ALA A 139 6.42 5.15 9.07
N GLY A 140 5.30 5.60 8.53
CA GLY A 140 4.42 6.56 9.17
C GLY A 140 3.87 6.05 10.50
N ALA A 141 3.74 6.98 11.48
CA ALA A 141 3.31 6.64 12.84
C ALA A 141 1.94 5.92 12.88
N ALA A 142 0.97 6.36 12.06
CA ALA A 142 -0.36 5.74 12.00
C ALA A 142 -0.30 4.33 11.39
N THR A 143 0.54 4.09 10.39
CA THR A 143 0.74 2.75 9.83
C THR A 143 1.33 1.82 10.89
N SER A 144 2.42 2.24 11.53
CA SER A 144 3.12 1.43 12.54
C SER A 144 2.26 1.15 13.77
N SER A 145 1.53 2.15 14.29
CA SER A 145 0.64 1.95 15.44
C SER A 145 -0.57 1.09 15.07
N GLY A 146 -1.19 1.34 13.92
CA GLY A 146 -2.38 0.62 13.50
C GLY A 146 -2.13 -0.87 13.28
N LEU A 147 -0.99 -1.25 12.70
CA LEU A 147 -0.67 -2.66 12.51
C LEU A 147 -0.42 -3.41 13.83
N ARG A 148 0.00 -2.72 14.89
CA ARG A 148 0.12 -3.32 16.24
C ARG A 148 -1.23 -3.66 16.86
N GLU A 149 -2.30 -2.92 16.52
CA GLU A 149 -3.66 -3.20 16.98
C GLU A 149 -4.21 -4.51 16.40
N ARG A 150 -3.66 -5.00 15.30
CA ARG A 150 -4.07 -6.25 14.61
C ARG A 150 -5.56 -6.31 14.28
N HIS A 151 -6.17 -5.15 14.07
CA HIS A 151 -7.58 -5.06 13.71
C HIS A 151 -7.77 -5.30 12.21
N THR A 152 -8.67 -6.21 11.87
CA THR A 152 -9.10 -6.45 10.50
C THR A 152 -10.53 -5.99 10.33
N PRO A 153 -10.79 -4.95 9.51
CA PRO A 153 -12.16 -4.52 9.23
C PRO A 153 -12.96 -5.64 8.56
N MET A 154 -14.16 -5.87 9.06
CA MET A 154 -15.03 -6.93 8.54
C MET A 154 -15.65 -6.54 7.20
N PRO A 155 -15.74 -7.47 6.22
CA PRO A 155 -16.20 -7.15 4.86
C PRO A 155 -17.67 -6.70 4.78
N TRP A 156 -18.48 -7.03 5.78
CA TRP A 156 -19.91 -6.68 5.82
C TRP A 156 -20.22 -5.38 6.58
N ILE A 157 -19.22 -4.76 7.22
CA ILE A 157 -19.43 -3.47 7.88
C ILE A 157 -19.39 -2.37 6.81
N PRO A 158 -20.43 -1.53 6.71
CA PRO A 158 -20.48 -0.44 5.74
C PRO A 158 -19.35 0.57 5.96
N VAL A 159 -18.89 1.16 4.87
CA VAL A 159 -18.00 2.32 4.88
C VAL A 159 -18.89 3.57 4.81
N ASP A 160 -19.41 4.03 5.95
CA ASP A 160 -20.53 4.98 6.05
C ASP A 160 -20.15 6.35 6.61
N GLY A 161 -18.86 6.65 6.75
CA GLY A 161 -18.38 7.91 7.34
C GLY A 161 -18.17 7.84 8.85
N THR A 162 -18.46 6.72 9.49
CA THR A 162 -18.14 6.49 10.90
C THR A 162 -16.65 6.28 11.07
N PRO A 163 -15.99 6.94 12.05
CA PRO A 163 -14.59 6.67 12.35
C PRO A 163 -14.34 5.20 12.71
N GLY A 164 -13.37 4.59 12.05
CA GLY A 164 -12.94 3.23 12.40
C GLY A 164 -12.21 3.17 13.75
N PRO A 165 -12.08 1.96 14.35
CA PRO A 165 -11.53 1.81 15.70
C PRO A 165 -10.03 2.10 15.78
N VAL A 166 -9.29 1.94 14.68
CA VAL A 166 -7.83 2.11 14.64
C VAL A 166 -7.49 3.52 14.18
N ASN A 167 -6.75 4.26 14.99
CA ASN A 167 -6.32 5.63 14.68
C ASN A 167 -7.47 6.51 14.16
N ALA A 168 -8.59 6.57 14.88
CA ALA A 168 -9.82 7.28 14.50
C ALA A 168 -9.61 8.77 14.14
N GLY A 169 -8.54 9.39 14.63
CA GLY A 169 -8.15 10.77 14.33
C GLY A 169 -7.18 10.93 13.16
N SER A 170 -6.65 9.85 12.59
CA SER A 170 -5.59 9.94 11.58
C SER A 170 -6.12 10.31 10.20
N LYS A 171 -5.70 11.49 9.71
CA LYS A 171 -5.94 12.01 8.35
C LYS A 171 -4.69 11.92 7.46
N GLY A 172 -3.68 11.16 7.89
CA GLY A 172 -2.43 11.00 7.14
C GLY A 172 -2.63 10.31 5.79
N CYS A 173 -1.70 10.56 4.85
CA CYS A 173 -1.75 10.02 3.50
C CYS A 173 -1.34 8.55 3.39
N GLY A 174 -0.79 7.94 4.44
CA GLY A 174 -0.25 6.57 4.39
C GLY A 174 -1.21 5.46 3.96
N ALA A 175 -2.53 5.68 4.03
CA ALA A 175 -3.51 4.77 3.44
C ALA A 175 -3.75 5.05 1.95
N VAL A 176 -3.60 6.31 1.51
CA VAL A 176 -3.85 6.74 0.12
C VAL A 176 -2.75 6.20 -0.80
N VAL A 177 -1.50 6.48 -0.45
CA VAL A 177 -0.31 6.16 -1.29
C VAL A 177 -0.20 4.69 -1.68
N ARG A 178 -0.74 3.78 -0.87
CA ARG A 178 -0.72 2.34 -1.11
C ARG A 178 -1.98 1.77 -1.75
N SER A 179 -2.98 2.62 -2.07
CA SER A 179 -4.32 2.15 -2.50
C SER A 179 -4.45 1.85 -3.99
N ALA A 180 -3.54 2.34 -4.83
CA ALA A 180 -3.59 2.13 -6.27
C ALA A 180 -3.86 0.68 -6.74
N PRO A 181 -3.33 -0.39 -6.07
CA PRO A 181 -3.61 -1.77 -6.48
C PRO A 181 -5.09 -2.17 -6.43
N PHE A 182 -5.91 -1.53 -5.60
CA PHE A 182 -7.34 -1.84 -5.56
C PHE A 182 -8.09 -1.40 -6.82
N GLY A 183 -7.57 -0.40 -7.56
CA GLY A 183 -8.10 -0.01 -8.88
C GLY A 183 -7.93 -1.06 -9.97
N PHE A 184 -7.17 -2.13 -9.72
CA PHE A 184 -7.01 -3.25 -10.66
C PHE A 184 -8.06 -4.35 -10.50
N THR A 185 -9.03 -4.18 -9.59
CA THR A 185 -10.02 -5.21 -9.22
C THR A 185 -11.07 -5.49 -10.30
N GLY A 186 -11.11 -4.71 -11.39
CA GLY A 186 -12.05 -4.88 -12.49
C GLY A 186 -12.74 -3.58 -12.91
N ASN A 187 -13.93 -3.70 -13.48
CA ASN A 187 -14.66 -2.59 -14.08
C ASN A 187 -15.71 -1.97 -13.13
N ASP A 188 -15.65 -2.24 -11.84
CA ASP A 188 -16.54 -1.67 -10.83
C ASP A 188 -15.80 -0.68 -9.92
N PRO A 189 -15.87 0.64 -10.23
CA PRO A 189 -15.23 1.65 -9.40
C PRO A 189 -15.78 1.71 -7.96
N GLY A 190 -17.07 1.37 -7.76
CA GLY A 190 -17.67 1.31 -6.44
C GLY A 190 -17.04 0.22 -5.56
N ALA A 191 -16.86 -0.97 -6.12
CA ALA A 191 -16.21 -2.07 -5.40
C ALA A 191 -14.73 -1.77 -5.10
N SER A 192 -14.00 -1.12 -6.03
CA SER A 192 -12.63 -0.69 -5.81
C SER A 192 -12.55 0.34 -4.68
N PHE A 193 -13.43 1.35 -4.71
CA PHE A 193 -13.55 2.37 -3.67
C PHE A 193 -13.82 1.75 -2.29
N GLU A 194 -14.83 0.88 -2.17
CA GLU A 194 -15.18 0.25 -0.90
C GLU A 194 -14.05 -0.62 -0.35
N LEU A 195 -13.42 -1.42 -1.19
CA LEU A 195 -12.33 -2.29 -0.78
C LEU A 195 -11.13 -1.47 -0.30
N ALA A 196 -10.73 -0.43 -1.03
CA ALA A 196 -9.64 0.45 -0.66
C ALA A 196 -9.94 1.20 0.64
N ALA A 197 -11.14 1.79 0.76
CA ALA A 197 -11.57 2.50 1.96
C ALA A 197 -11.63 1.57 3.18
N ARG A 198 -12.08 0.34 3.02
CA ARG A 198 -12.10 -0.68 4.08
C ARG A 198 -10.68 -1.09 4.47
N CYS A 199 -9.80 -1.36 3.51
CA CYS A 199 -8.41 -1.71 3.80
C CYS A 199 -7.61 -0.55 4.40
N ALA A 200 -7.97 0.71 4.10
CA ALA A 200 -7.38 1.87 4.74
C ALA A 200 -7.62 1.89 6.26
N GLN A 201 -8.79 1.44 6.71
CA GLN A 201 -9.16 1.39 8.13
C GLN A 201 -8.34 0.39 8.96
N ILE A 202 -7.55 -0.48 8.33
CA ILE A 202 -6.55 -1.31 9.03
C ILE A 202 -5.59 -0.42 9.85
N THR A 203 -5.32 0.80 9.38
CA THR A 203 -4.36 1.71 10.00
C THR A 203 -4.84 3.15 10.17
N HIS A 204 -5.83 3.60 9.39
CA HIS A 204 -6.31 4.98 9.34
C HIS A 204 -7.83 5.02 9.41
N GLY A 205 -8.37 5.13 10.62
CA GLY A 205 -9.81 5.07 10.87
C GLY A 205 -10.56 6.38 10.62
N HIS A 206 -9.90 7.53 10.38
CA HIS A 206 -10.62 8.77 10.12
C HIS A 206 -11.27 8.75 8.73
N PRO A 207 -12.56 9.20 8.59
CA PRO A 207 -13.27 9.22 7.31
C PRO A 207 -12.51 9.89 6.17
N THR A 208 -11.89 11.04 6.41
CA THR A 208 -11.05 11.71 5.40
C THR A 208 -9.94 10.80 4.88
N GLY A 209 -9.28 10.03 5.77
CA GLY A 209 -8.18 9.13 5.39
C GLY A 209 -8.67 7.97 4.54
N TYR A 210 -9.69 7.25 4.99
CA TYR A 210 -10.15 6.07 4.27
C TYR A 210 -10.96 6.40 3.00
N TYR A 211 -11.73 7.50 2.98
CA TYR A 211 -12.40 7.92 1.74
C TYR A 211 -11.42 8.43 0.69
N ALA A 212 -10.37 9.14 1.10
CA ALA A 212 -9.32 9.55 0.17
C ALA A 212 -8.62 8.33 -0.45
N ALA A 213 -8.39 7.27 0.32
CA ALA A 213 -7.84 6.01 -0.18
C ALA A 213 -8.78 5.33 -1.19
N GLY A 214 -10.09 5.32 -0.91
CA GLY A 214 -11.10 4.82 -1.84
C GLY A 214 -11.16 5.62 -3.14
N ALA A 215 -11.12 6.96 -3.04
CA ALA A 215 -11.19 7.83 -4.20
C ALA A 215 -9.93 7.77 -5.09
N PHE A 216 -8.78 7.42 -4.52
CA PHE A 216 -7.53 7.26 -5.26
C PHE A 216 -7.45 5.91 -5.99
N ALA A 217 -8.12 4.89 -5.50
CA ALA A 217 -8.13 3.55 -6.09
C ALA A 217 -8.99 3.49 -7.35
#